data_89e130ed403137b0ccf88ed88e77da95
#
_entry.id   89e130ed403137b0ccf88ed88e77da95
#
_cell.length_a   1.000
_cell.length_b   1.000
_cell.length_c   1.000
_cell.angle_alpha   90.00
_cell.angle_beta   90.00
_cell.angle_gamma   90.00
#
_symmetry.space_group_name_H-M   'P 1'
#
loop_
_entity.id
_entity.type
_entity.pdbx_description
1 polymer ?
#
loop_
_entity_poly.entity_id
_entity_poly.type
_entity_poly.pdbx_seq_one_letter_code
_entity_poly.pdbx_strand_id
1 'polypeptide(L)'
;VAKTDELTGAGILKADGDRFLLTEPYISFIDGITQAELFASASVPSGETPPLFAYFCEEKVICIEAVQTRPGQFRICEKDRDGWAELVSARFGIENEAPADADSFIFGGEKIFSGEYTSGRIEVSDALNGDRLMTAEIADVFPYPAMRCESDGEESMKYFNGAELLAAIAGCRKGGISCDIG
;
A
#
# COMPACT_ATOMS: atom_id res chain seq x y z
N VAL A 1 -2.36 24.72 -23.75
CA VAL A 1 -2.21 24.22 -25.15
C VAL A 1 -1.07 23.21 -25.21
N ALA A 2 0.20 23.56 -24.93
CA ALA A 2 1.33 22.64 -25.07
C ALA A 2 1.19 21.31 -24.28
N LYS A 3 0.70 21.33 -23.03
CA LYS A 3 0.48 20.11 -22.24
C LYS A 3 -0.64 19.22 -22.78
N THR A 4 -1.67 19.81 -23.37
CA THR A 4 -2.79 19.06 -23.95
C THR A 4 -2.35 18.31 -25.20
N ASP A 5 -1.54 18.94 -26.04
CA ASP A 5 -0.99 18.32 -27.25
C ASP A 5 -0.04 17.15 -26.89
N GLU A 6 0.77 17.32 -25.85
CA GLU A 6 1.66 16.29 -25.32
C GLU A 6 0.86 15.08 -24.79
N LEU A 7 -0.19 15.32 -23.99
CA LEU A 7 -1.04 14.27 -23.46
C LEU A 7 -1.85 13.54 -24.54
N THR A 8 -2.28 14.26 -25.57
CA THR A 8 -2.95 13.68 -26.75
C THR A 8 -1.98 12.83 -27.57
N GLY A 9 -0.76 13.34 -27.80
CA GLY A 9 0.30 12.59 -28.46
C GLY A 9 0.74 11.33 -27.73
N ALA A 10 0.65 11.34 -26.39
CA ALA A 10 0.91 10.18 -25.54
C ALA A 10 -0.28 9.20 -25.45
N GLY A 11 -1.42 9.49 -26.07
CA GLY A 11 -2.62 8.66 -26.02
C GLY A 11 -3.38 8.70 -24.69
N ILE A 12 -3.07 9.66 -23.84
CA ILE A 12 -3.75 9.85 -22.53
C ILE A 12 -5.08 10.57 -22.72
N LEU A 13 -5.12 11.53 -23.62
CA LEU A 13 -6.31 12.27 -23.99
C LEU A 13 -6.71 11.96 -25.44
N LYS A 14 -8.02 12.02 -25.69
CA LYS A 14 -8.62 11.97 -27.02
C LYS A 14 -9.47 13.21 -27.23
N ALA A 15 -9.30 13.88 -28.36
CA ALA A 15 -10.13 15.01 -28.74
C ALA A 15 -11.55 14.52 -29.12
N ASP A 16 -12.56 15.21 -28.63
CA ASP A 16 -13.97 14.99 -28.93
C ASP A 16 -14.68 16.35 -29.06
N GLY A 17 -14.71 16.88 -30.28
CA GLY A 17 -15.16 18.25 -30.56
C GLY A 17 -14.35 19.28 -29.83
N ASP A 18 -14.98 20.09 -28.99
CA ASP A 18 -14.36 21.13 -28.16
C ASP A 18 -13.85 20.62 -26.80
N ARG A 19 -13.89 19.32 -26.56
CA ARG A 19 -13.52 18.68 -25.29
C ARG A 19 -12.40 17.69 -25.48
N PHE A 20 -11.75 17.37 -24.36
CA PHE A 20 -10.80 16.28 -24.27
C PHE A 20 -11.31 15.25 -23.28
N LEU A 21 -11.28 13.99 -23.69
CA LEU A 21 -11.66 12.85 -22.87
C LEU A 21 -10.42 12.07 -22.50
N LEU A 22 -10.38 11.58 -21.27
CA LEU A 22 -9.38 10.57 -20.89
C LEU A 22 -9.64 9.28 -21.67
N THR A 23 -8.58 8.56 -21.99
CA THR A 23 -8.67 7.26 -22.64
C THR A 23 -8.48 6.13 -21.60
N GLU A 24 -8.95 4.95 -21.91
CA GLU A 24 -8.57 3.75 -21.14
C GLU A 24 -7.07 3.45 -21.36
N PRO A 25 -6.32 3.01 -20.31
CA PRO A 25 -6.77 2.62 -18.96
C PRO A 25 -6.84 3.77 -17.94
N TYR A 26 -6.59 5.03 -18.35
CA TYR A 26 -6.48 6.17 -17.42
C TYR A 26 -7.78 6.49 -16.69
N ILE A 27 -8.93 6.29 -17.36
CA ILE A 27 -10.25 6.42 -16.73
C ILE A 27 -10.35 5.43 -15.56
N SER A 28 -10.04 4.16 -15.79
CA SER A 28 -10.10 3.11 -14.76
C SER A 28 -9.21 3.41 -13.56
N PHE A 29 -8.01 3.97 -13.78
CA PHE A 29 -7.12 4.36 -12.68
C PHE A 29 -7.67 5.53 -11.86
N ILE A 30 -8.19 6.57 -12.52
CA ILE A 30 -8.77 7.72 -11.83
C ILE A 30 -10.00 7.30 -11.05
N ASP A 31 -10.90 6.52 -11.65
CA ASP A 31 -12.07 6.00 -10.99
C ASP A 31 -11.68 5.15 -9.78
N GLY A 32 -10.69 4.27 -9.94
CA GLY A 32 -10.16 3.48 -8.84
C GLY A 32 -9.60 4.32 -7.69
N ILE A 33 -8.82 5.36 -7.99
CA ILE A 33 -8.27 6.26 -6.95
C ILE A 33 -9.39 7.04 -6.25
N THR A 34 -10.38 7.53 -7.01
CA THR A 34 -11.49 8.33 -6.44
C THR A 34 -12.49 7.51 -5.63
N GLN A 35 -12.57 6.21 -5.87
CA GLN A 35 -13.43 5.27 -5.16
C GLN A 35 -12.70 4.50 -4.05
N ALA A 36 -11.40 4.75 -3.89
CA ALA A 36 -10.62 4.06 -2.88
C ALA A 36 -11.11 4.41 -1.46
N GLU A 37 -11.23 3.40 -0.62
CA GLU A 37 -11.57 3.56 0.79
C GLU A 37 -10.31 3.74 1.65
N LEU A 38 -9.23 3.05 1.28
CA LEU A 38 -7.97 3.09 2.00
C LEU A 38 -6.83 3.50 1.07
N PHE A 39 -5.90 4.24 1.64
CA PHE A 39 -4.63 4.58 1.04
C PHE A 39 -3.50 3.96 1.88
N ALA A 40 -2.54 3.32 1.24
CA ALA A 40 -1.35 2.82 1.91
C ALA A 40 -0.07 3.35 1.28
N SER A 41 0.95 3.56 2.11
CA SER A 41 2.31 3.82 1.66
C SER A 41 3.26 2.78 2.27
N ALA A 42 4.02 2.09 1.42
CA ALA A 42 5.04 1.13 1.85
C ALA A 42 6.43 1.71 1.56
N SER A 43 7.24 1.90 2.59
CA SER A 43 8.55 2.55 2.54
C SER A 43 9.64 1.67 3.14
N VAL A 44 10.85 1.78 2.59
CA VAL A 44 12.07 1.16 3.13
C VAL A 44 12.81 2.18 3.99
N PRO A 45 13.30 1.82 5.19
CA PRO A 45 13.92 2.77 6.13
C PRO A 45 15.13 3.52 5.57
N SER A 46 15.88 2.90 4.64
CA SER A 46 17.04 3.54 4.01
C SER A 46 16.71 4.83 3.24
N GLY A 47 15.44 5.00 2.83
CA GLY A 47 14.99 6.15 2.04
C GLY A 47 15.54 6.19 0.61
N GLU A 48 16.39 5.24 0.21
CA GLU A 48 16.96 5.17 -1.14
C GLU A 48 15.91 4.76 -2.19
N THR A 49 14.92 3.98 -1.76
CA THR A 49 13.83 3.54 -2.62
C THR A 49 12.59 4.38 -2.35
N PRO A 50 12.02 5.07 -3.36
CA PRO A 50 10.78 5.82 -3.19
C PRO A 50 9.65 4.93 -2.67
N PRO A 51 8.72 5.45 -1.88
CA PRO A 51 7.62 4.66 -1.37
C PRO A 51 6.74 4.10 -2.49
N LEU A 52 6.14 2.94 -2.26
CA LEU A 52 5.07 2.38 -3.05
C LEU A 52 3.75 2.89 -2.47
N PHE A 53 2.99 3.61 -3.25
CA PHE A 53 1.65 4.05 -2.89
C PHE A 53 0.61 3.09 -3.42
N ALA A 54 -0.46 2.86 -2.66
CA ALA A 54 -1.53 1.96 -3.02
C ALA A 54 -2.90 2.52 -2.60
N TYR A 55 -3.85 2.50 -3.52
CA TYR A 55 -5.24 2.86 -3.30
C TYR A 55 -6.07 1.60 -3.37
N PHE A 56 -6.71 1.24 -2.25
CA PHE A 56 -7.50 0.03 -2.12
C PHE A 56 -8.96 0.33 -2.49
N CYS A 57 -9.41 -0.26 -3.57
CA CYS A 57 -10.80 -0.31 -3.99
C CYS A 57 -11.40 -1.66 -3.55
N GLU A 58 -12.68 -1.94 -3.85
CA GLU A 58 -13.34 -3.17 -3.42
C GLU A 58 -12.55 -4.44 -3.72
N GLU A 59 -12.18 -4.67 -4.98
CA GLU A 59 -11.51 -5.90 -5.43
C GLU A 59 -10.11 -5.67 -5.96
N LYS A 60 -9.72 -4.42 -6.18
CA LYS A 60 -8.44 -4.07 -6.80
C LYS A 60 -7.65 -3.05 -6.00
N VAL A 61 -6.36 -3.00 -6.27
CA VAL A 61 -5.42 -2.05 -5.70
C VAL A 61 -4.73 -1.31 -6.84
N ILE A 62 -4.85 0.01 -6.86
CA ILE A 62 -4.10 0.87 -7.78
C ILE A 62 -2.77 1.21 -7.14
N CYS A 63 -1.69 0.70 -7.70
CA CYS A 63 -0.33 0.92 -7.22
C CYS A 63 0.33 2.05 -8.01
N ILE A 64 1.00 2.96 -7.30
CA ILE A 64 1.78 4.07 -7.87
C ILE A 64 3.20 4.00 -7.32
N GLU A 65 4.16 3.92 -8.22
CA GLU A 65 5.57 3.79 -7.90
C GLU A 65 6.40 4.79 -8.70
N ALA A 66 7.30 5.52 -8.05
CA ALA A 66 8.24 6.38 -8.75
C ALA A 66 9.30 5.53 -9.48
N VAL A 67 9.60 5.88 -10.73
CA VAL A 67 10.63 5.20 -11.53
C VAL A 67 12.00 5.76 -11.15
N GLN A 68 12.80 5.00 -10.40
CA GLN A 68 14.10 5.43 -9.85
C GLN A 68 15.05 5.98 -10.92
N THR A 69 15.08 5.35 -12.11
CA THR A 69 15.98 5.74 -13.22
C THR A 69 15.50 6.96 -13.99
N ARG A 70 14.29 7.45 -13.72
CA ARG A 70 13.65 8.55 -14.47
C ARG A 70 12.91 9.48 -13.50
N PRO A 71 13.60 10.48 -12.93
CA PRO A 71 12.98 11.43 -11.99
C PRO A 71 11.72 12.09 -12.59
N GLY A 72 10.66 12.15 -11.78
CA GLY A 72 9.37 12.70 -12.20
C GLY A 72 8.48 11.76 -13.01
N GLN A 73 8.91 10.55 -13.28
CA GLN A 73 8.07 9.52 -13.89
C GLN A 73 7.53 8.55 -12.83
N PHE A 74 6.29 8.13 -13.04
CA PHE A 74 5.61 7.18 -12.19
C PHE A 74 5.10 6.00 -13.02
N ARG A 75 5.16 4.82 -12.44
CA ARG A 75 4.48 3.64 -12.94
C ARG A 75 3.17 3.51 -12.18
N ILE A 76 2.06 3.36 -12.90
CA ILE A 76 0.76 3.05 -12.34
C ILE A 76 0.38 1.66 -12.83
N CYS A 77 -0.04 0.80 -11.94
CA CYS A 77 -0.53 -0.53 -12.29
C CYS A 77 -1.68 -0.95 -11.38
N GLU A 78 -2.52 -1.82 -11.90
CA GLU A 78 -3.60 -2.47 -11.17
C GLU A 78 -3.15 -3.84 -10.71
N LYS A 79 -3.48 -4.20 -9.47
CA LYS A 79 -3.23 -5.50 -8.85
C LYS A 79 -4.48 -5.93 -8.11
N ASP A 80 -4.61 -7.23 -7.85
CA ASP A 80 -5.43 -7.72 -6.76
C ASP A 80 -4.70 -7.52 -5.42
N ARG A 81 -5.35 -7.85 -4.34
CA ARG A 81 -4.80 -7.67 -2.99
C ARG A 81 -3.56 -8.52 -2.75
N ASP A 82 -3.60 -9.79 -3.20
CA ASP A 82 -2.48 -10.72 -3.05
C ASP A 82 -1.26 -10.23 -3.86
N GLY A 83 -1.46 -9.81 -5.10
CA GLY A 83 -0.41 -9.23 -5.93
C GLY A 83 0.18 -7.93 -5.36
N TRP A 84 -0.59 -7.14 -4.60
CA TRP A 84 -0.04 -6.03 -3.85
C TRP A 84 0.82 -6.49 -2.67
N ALA A 85 0.37 -7.50 -1.91
CA ALA A 85 1.15 -8.06 -0.81
C ALA A 85 2.48 -8.64 -1.30
N GLU A 86 2.48 -9.33 -2.45
CA GLU A 86 3.70 -9.82 -3.11
C GLU A 86 4.65 -8.66 -3.49
N LEU A 87 4.12 -7.53 -4.00
CA LEU A 87 4.93 -6.35 -4.29
C LEU A 87 5.58 -5.77 -3.03
N VAL A 88 4.86 -5.76 -1.91
CA VAL A 88 5.37 -5.31 -0.61
C VAL A 88 6.49 -6.23 -0.13
N SER A 89 6.28 -7.55 -0.17
CA SER A 89 7.29 -8.54 0.21
C SER A 89 8.56 -8.40 -0.61
N ALA A 90 8.42 -8.29 -1.94
CA ALA A 90 9.56 -8.09 -2.83
C ALA A 90 10.30 -6.78 -2.54
N ARG A 91 9.56 -5.69 -2.25
CA ARG A 91 10.15 -4.38 -1.92
C ARG A 91 10.95 -4.40 -0.64
N PHE A 92 10.50 -5.15 0.35
CA PHE A 92 11.17 -5.28 1.65
C PHE A 92 12.25 -6.37 1.67
N GLY A 93 12.49 -7.05 0.54
CA GLY A 93 13.49 -8.12 0.43
C GLY A 93 13.11 -9.38 1.19
N ILE A 94 11.81 -9.61 1.42
CA ILE A 94 11.32 -10.77 2.14
C ILE A 94 11.26 -11.95 1.17
N GLU A 95 12.15 -12.92 1.37
CA GLU A 95 12.22 -14.13 0.54
C GLU A 95 11.43 -15.30 1.14
N ASN A 96 11.28 -15.34 2.48
CA ASN A 96 10.65 -16.43 3.21
C ASN A 96 9.56 -15.87 4.12
N GLU A 97 8.34 -15.81 3.64
CA GLU A 97 7.18 -15.49 4.47
C GLU A 97 6.88 -16.63 5.46
N ALA A 98 6.32 -16.30 6.59
CA ALA A 98 5.88 -17.31 7.54
C ALA A 98 4.70 -18.12 6.96
N PRO A 99 4.63 -19.46 7.19
CA PRO A 99 3.45 -20.22 6.85
C PRO A 99 2.23 -19.71 7.66
N ALA A 100 1.03 -19.85 7.08
CA ALA A 100 -0.20 -19.34 7.68
C ALA A 100 -0.54 -19.95 9.05
N ASP A 101 0.00 -21.12 9.35
CA ASP A 101 -0.15 -21.87 10.60
C ASP A 101 1.08 -21.75 11.51
N ALA A 102 1.98 -20.78 11.23
CA ALA A 102 3.12 -20.54 12.11
C ALA A 102 2.65 -20.23 13.53
N ASP A 103 3.18 -20.96 14.49
CA ASP A 103 2.86 -20.80 15.91
C ASP A 103 3.08 -19.34 16.37
N SER A 104 2.26 -18.94 17.35
CA SER A 104 2.27 -17.58 17.85
C SER A 104 3.67 -17.12 18.24
N PHE A 105 3.99 -15.96 17.76
CA PHE A 105 5.25 -15.27 17.92
C PHE A 105 5.61 -15.11 19.43
N ILE A 106 6.73 -15.68 19.84
CA ILE A 106 7.28 -15.46 21.17
C ILE A 106 8.63 -14.75 21.01
N PHE A 107 8.60 -13.42 20.90
CA PHE A 107 9.82 -12.63 20.90
C PHE A 107 9.90 -11.65 22.06
N GLY A 108 11.13 -11.48 22.53
CA GLY A 108 11.47 -10.55 23.60
C GLY A 108 11.44 -9.08 23.17
N GLY A 109 10.33 -8.60 22.58
CA GLY A 109 9.95 -7.21 22.60
C GLY A 109 10.57 -6.24 21.60
N GLU A 110 10.44 -4.99 21.94
CA GLU A 110 10.64 -3.75 21.17
C GLU A 110 11.97 -3.60 20.42
N LYS A 111 13.01 -4.32 20.82
CA LYS A 111 14.36 -4.18 20.22
C LYS A 111 14.45 -4.64 18.77
N ILE A 112 13.55 -5.53 18.34
CA ILE A 112 13.55 -6.07 16.97
C ILE A 112 13.20 -4.98 15.96
N PHE A 113 12.30 -4.07 16.34
CA PHE A 113 11.84 -2.98 15.47
C PHE A 113 12.63 -1.68 15.65
N SER A 114 13.74 -1.71 16.41
CA SER A 114 14.64 -0.57 16.57
C SER A 114 15.73 -0.55 15.50
N GLY A 115 15.44 0.02 14.34
CA GLY A 115 16.43 0.52 13.38
C GLY A 115 17.08 -0.50 12.46
N GLU A 116 18.02 -1.30 12.93
CA GLU A 116 18.86 -2.12 12.06
C GLU A 116 18.18 -3.32 11.40
N TYR A 117 17.10 -3.82 11.99
CA TYR A 117 16.38 -5.01 11.51
C TYR A 117 15.09 -4.68 10.77
N THR A 118 14.69 -3.41 10.73
CA THR A 118 13.44 -3.02 10.07
C THR A 118 13.64 -3.03 8.55
N SER A 119 12.99 -3.96 7.87
CA SER A 119 13.01 -4.07 6.41
C SER A 119 12.05 -3.10 5.74
N GLY A 120 10.93 -2.76 6.40
CA GLY A 120 9.94 -1.88 5.84
C GLY A 120 8.90 -1.38 6.83
N ARG A 121 8.22 -0.30 6.41
CA ARG A 121 7.10 0.30 7.13
C ARG A 121 5.95 0.55 6.16
N ILE A 122 4.76 0.23 6.61
CA ILE A 122 3.51 0.48 5.90
C ILE A 122 2.64 1.38 6.77
N GLU A 123 2.16 2.46 6.20
CA GLU A 123 1.16 3.32 6.82
C GLU A 123 -0.13 3.22 6.02
N VAL A 124 -1.25 2.97 6.70
CA VAL A 124 -2.59 2.89 6.11
C VAL A 124 -3.43 4.03 6.66
N SER A 125 -4.09 4.73 5.76
CA SER A 125 -4.95 5.87 6.07
C SER A 125 -6.29 5.73 5.36
N ASP A 126 -7.29 6.39 5.89
CA ASP A 126 -8.54 6.64 5.18
C ASP A 126 -8.23 7.47 3.92
N ALA A 127 -8.71 7.02 2.75
CA ALA A 127 -8.37 7.66 1.48
C ALA A 127 -9.06 9.00 1.27
N LEU A 128 -10.15 9.30 1.99
CA LEU A 128 -10.94 10.52 1.84
C LEU A 128 -10.42 11.65 2.73
N ASN A 129 -10.14 11.35 4.00
CA ASN A 129 -9.78 12.38 4.99
C ASN A 129 -8.30 12.36 5.38
N GLY A 130 -7.57 11.29 5.03
CA GLY A 130 -6.15 11.13 5.32
C GLY A 130 -5.84 10.72 6.76
N ASP A 131 -6.85 10.38 7.58
CA ASP A 131 -6.64 9.93 8.94
C ASP A 131 -5.88 8.60 8.94
N ARG A 132 -4.80 8.54 9.72
CA ARG A 132 -4.02 7.32 9.85
C ARG A 132 -4.78 6.29 10.67
N LEU A 133 -4.99 5.12 10.07
CA LEU A 133 -5.74 4.01 10.65
C LEU A 133 -4.81 2.93 11.22
N MET A 134 -3.68 2.68 10.57
CA MET A 134 -2.76 1.63 10.97
C MET A 134 -1.32 1.97 10.58
N THR A 135 -0.37 1.51 11.36
CA THR A 135 1.03 1.39 10.98
C THR A 135 1.45 -0.07 11.13
N ALA A 136 2.14 -0.62 10.12
CA ALA A 136 2.81 -1.91 10.23
C ALA A 136 4.31 -1.73 10.00
N GLU A 137 5.13 -2.29 10.88
CA GLU A 137 6.57 -2.37 10.73
C GLU A 137 6.97 -3.82 10.55
N ILE A 138 7.82 -4.09 9.56
CA ILE A 138 8.31 -5.43 9.25
C ILE A 138 9.80 -5.47 9.56
N ALA A 139 10.22 -6.47 10.32
CA ALA A 139 11.61 -6.71 10.66
C ALA A 139 12.04 -8.09 10.15
N ASP A 140 13.21 -8.11 9.49
CA ASP A 140 13.82 -9.37 9.03
C ASP A 140 14.53 -10.04 10.21
N VAL A 141 13.88 -11.09 10.72
CA VAL A 141 14.37 -11.89 11.87
C VAL A 141 14.22 -13.38 11.56
N PHE A 142 14.98 -14.20 12.30
CA PHE A 142 14.93 -15.65 12.15
C PHE A 142 13.88 -16.26 13.11
N PRO A 143 13.09 -17.30 12.74
CA PRO A 143 13.12 -18.04 11.46
C PRO A 143 12.31 -17.38 10.33
N TYR A 144 11.40 -16.46 10.65
CA TYR A 144 10.55 -15.74 9.70
C TYR A 144 10.51 -14.26 10.06
N PRO A 145 10.30 -13.37 9.09
CA PRO A 145 10.12 -11.96 9.35
C PRO A 145 8.98 -11.71 10.34
N ALA A 146 9.15 -10.71 11.18
CA ALA A 146 8.15 -10.28 12.15
C ALA A 146 7.40 -9.05 11.65
N MET A 147 6.13 -8.93 12.00
CA MET A 147 5.30 -7.76 11.75
C MET A 147 4.72 -7.25 13.06
N ARG A 148 4.92 -5.96 13.32
CA ARG A 148 4.26 -5.22 14.39
C ARG A 148 3.23 -4.30 13.76
N CYS A 149 1.97 -4.45 14.16
CA CYS A 149 0.87 -3.57 13.75
C CYS A 149 0.40 -2.75 14.94
N GLU A 150 0.19 -1.45 14.69
CA GLU A 150 -0.46 -0.52 15.61
C GLU A 150 -1.71 0.04 14.92
N SER A 151 -2.88 -0.17 15.54
CA SER A 151 -4.18 0.34 15.07
C SER A 151 -5.05 0.66 16.27
N ASP A 152 -5.70 1.83 16.28
CA ASP A 152 -6.59 2.30 17.35
C ASP A 152 -5.95 2.30 18.75
N GLY A 153 -4.62 2.46 18.82
CA GLY A 153 -3.86 2.42 20.08
C GLY A 153 -3.60 1.01 20.62
N GLU A 154 -3.99 -0.02 19.88
CA GLU A 154 -3.65 -1.41 20.17
C GLU A 154 -2.45 -1.83 19.33
N GLU A 155 -1.52 -2.55 19.96
CA GLU A 155 -0.35 -3.11 19.31
C GLU A 155 -0.48 -4.63 19.24
N SER A 156 -0.16 -5.19 18.08
CA SER A 156 -0.09 -6.64 17.86
C SER A 156 1.21 -7.02 17.18
N MET A 157 1.76 -8.18 17.53
CA MET A 157 2.96 -8.73 16.90
C MET A 157 2.69 -10.12 16.39
N LYS A 158 3.11 -10.38 15.15
CA LYS A 158 2.95 -11.66 14.45
C LYS A 158 4.14 -11.94 13.57
N TYR A 159 4.28 -13.17 13.11
CA TYR A 159 5.10 -13.43 11.93
C TYR A 159 4.47 -12.81 10.70
N PHE A 160 5.32 -12.26 9.84
CA PHE A 160 4.85 -11.64 8.60
C PHE A 160 4.54 -12.70 7.56
N ASN A 161 3.35 -12.59 6.98
CA ASN A 161 3.00 -13.11 5.66
C ASN A 161 1.96 -12.18 5.02
N GLY A 162 1.82 -12.25 3.70
CA GLY A 162 0.92 -11.36 2.95
C GLY A 162 -0.53 -11.45 3.41
N ALA A 163 -1.03 -12.63 3.77
CA ALA A 163 -2.40 -12.82 4.25
C ALA A 163 -2.66 -12.13 5.60
N GLU A 164 -1.72 -12.22 6.54
CA GLU A 164 -1.80 -11.52 7.83
C GLU A 164 -1.77 -9.99 7.66
N LEU A 165 -0.95 -9.49 6.76
CA LEU A 165 -0.93 -8.06 6.40
C LEU A 165 -2.28 -7.61 5.85
N LEU A 166 -2.84 -8.35 4.90
CA LEU A 166 -4.14 -8.04 4.30
C LEU A 166 -5.28 -8.15 5.32
N ALA A 167 -5.20 -9.11 6.24
CA ALA A 167 -6.17 -9.23 7.35
C ALA A 167 -6.12 -8.02 8.30
N ALA A 168 -4.91 -7.53 8.62
CA ALA A 168 -4.72 -6.32 9.43
C ALA A 168 -5.33 -5.09 8.74
N ILE A 169 -5.07 -4.90 7.45
CA ILE A 169 -5.64 -3.80 6.64
C ILE A 169 -7.18 -3.90 6.57
N ALA A 170 -7.72 -5.10 6.39
CA ALA A 170 -9.17 -5.31 6.37
C ALA A 170 -9.82 -5.01 7.73
N GLY A 171 -9.09 -5.20 8.83
CA GLY A 171 -9.52 -4.85 10.19
C GLY A 171 -9.72 -3.36 10.37
N CYS A 172 -8.94 -2.51 9.72
CA CYS A 172 -9.05 -1.05 9.79
C CYS A 172 -10.42 -0.52 9.34
N ARG A 173 -11.13 -1.25 8.47
CA ARG A 173 -12.46 -0.86 7.97
C ARG A 173 -13.58 -1.03 9.00
N LYS A 174 -13.41 -1.91 9.98
CA LYS A 174 -14.46 -2.28 10.94
C LYS A 174 -14.54 -1.35 12.16
N GLY A 175 -13.49 -0.57 12.41
CA GLY A 175 -13.45 0.39 13.52
C GLY A 175 -14.13 1.73 13.25
N GLY A 176 -14.45 2.05 11.99
CA GLY A 176 -15.06 3.32 11.59
C GLY A 176 -16.56 3.20 11.36
N ILE A 177 -17.32 3.84 12.27
CA ILE A 177 -18.73 4.26 12.12
C ILE A 177 -19.78 3.20 12.50
N SER A 178 -20.00 3.05 13.79
CA SER A 178 -21.37 2.97 14.29
C SER A 178 -21.96 4.39 14.22
N CYS A 179 -22.48 4.80 13.08
CA CYS A 179 -23.42 5.90 13.01
C CYS A 179 -24.75 5.40 13.59
N ASP A 180 -24.88 5.48 14.89
CA ASP A 180 -26.20 5.53 15.52
C ASP A 180 -26.86 6.84 15.05
N ILE A 181 -27.65 6.73 13.99
CA ILE A 181 -28.67 7.74 13.65
C ILE A 181 -29.86 7.43 14.54
N GLY A 182 -29.90 8.12 15.70
CA GLY A 182 -31.08 8.24 16.52
C GLY A 182 -32.06 9.26 15.94
#